data_4d87d236f62db9132cfa97846aa04eb0
#
_entry.id   4d87d236f62db9132cfa97846aa04eb0
#
_cell.length_a   1.000
_cell.length_b   1.000
_cell.length_c   1.000
_cell.angle_alpha   90.00
_cell.angle_beta   90.00
_cell.angle_gamma   90.00
#
_symmetry.space_group_name_H-M   'P 1'
#
loop_
_entity.id
_entity.type
_entity.pdbx_description
1 polymer ?
#
loop_
_entity_poly.entity_id
_entity_poly.type
_entity_poly.pdbx_seq_one_letter_code
_entity_poly.pdbx_strand_id
1 'polypeptide(L)'
;MSLVAGIVGKQRDWHAAGNTRRVEDRIRRLDLLKEAVKARERQVVDALRIDLGKSEREAYMTEIGIVYEEIRFIRKRLRKWAKPIKVKTAMTHIGSGGYIVSEPYGTVLIVAPFNYPFQLALSPLVGAIAAGNTAVLKPSELTPRVAAVLREIVEAVFPPEYVATVEGGVEASKELLEQP
;
A
#
# COMPACT_ATOMS: atom_id res chain seq x y z
N MET A 1 -3.22 20.93 15.52
CA MET A 1 -3.37 19.58 14.89
C MET A 1 -2.03 19.25 14.25
N SER A 2 -1.45 18.09 14.57
CA SER A 2 -0.17 17.72 13.99
C SER A 2 -0.31 17.41 12.49
N LEU A 3 0.80 17.41 11.77
CA LEU A 3 0.82 17.06 10.33
C LEU A 3 0.26 15.63 10.12
N VAL A 4 0.66 14.67 10.96
CA VAL A 4 0.23 13.27 10.90
C VAL A 4 -1.28 13.16 11.11
N ALA A 5 -1.83 13.79 12.15
CA ALA A 5 -3.27 13.80 12.42
C ALA A 5 -4.07 14.43 11.26
N GLY A 6 -3.53 15.46 10.62
CA GLY A 6 -4.13 16.05 9.43
C GLY A 6 -4.18 15.12 8.23
N ILE A 7 -3.09 14.33 7.98
CA ILE A 7 -3.03 13.32 6.91
C ILE A 7 -4.05 12.22 7.19
N VAL A 8 -4.02 11.63 8.39
CA VAL A 8 -4.92 10.52 8.77
C VAL A 8 -6.39 10.95 8.70
N GLY A 9 -6.72 12.17 9.17
CA GLY A 9 -8.08 12.71 9.08
C GLY A 9 -8.57 12.78 7.64
N LYS A 10 -7.79 13.36 6.73
CA LYS A 10 -8.13 13.44 5.30
C LYS A 10 -8.28 12.06 4.66
N GLN A 11 -7.44 11.09 5.02
CA GLN A 11 -7.53 9.72 4.51
C GLN A 11 -8.80 9.01 4.96
N ARG A 12 -9.23 9.24 6.21
CA ARG A 12 -10.50 8.72 6.73
C ARG A 12 -11.70 9.31 5.98
N ASP A 13 -11.71 10.61 5.77
CA ASP A 13 -12.76 11.29 5.02
C ASP A 13 -12.82 10.79 3.57
N TRP A 14 -11.66 10.61 2.93
CA TRP A 14 -11.55 10.08 1.58
C TRP A 14 -12.10 8.65 1.46
N HIS A 15 -11.76 7.81 2.44
CA HIS A 15 -12.26 6.45 2.51
C HIS A 15 -13.78 6.42 2.78
N ALA A 16 -14.27 7.19 3.76
CA ALA A 16 -15.67 7.29 4.11
C ALA A 16 -16.54 7.77 2.94
N ALA A 17 -16.01 8.67 2.11
CA ALA A 17 -16.65 9.11 0.87
C ALA A 17 -16.72 8.01 -0.22
N GLY A 18 -16.13 6.82 0.01
CA GLY A 18 -16.21 5.68 -0.90
C GLY A 18 -15.25 5.74 -2.09
N ASN A 19 -14.27 6.64 -2.08
CA ASN A 19 -13.34 6.85 -3.20
C ASN A 19 -12.41 5.64 -3.49
N THR A 20 -12.34 4.67 -2.57
CA THR A 20 -11.54 3.45 -2.71
C THR A 20 -12.37 2.20 -3.03
N ARG A 21 -13.71 2.32 -3.15
CA ARG A 21 -14.63 1.16 -3.28
C ARG A 21 -14.56 0.46 -4.62
N ARG A 22 -14.37 1.20 -5.71
CA ARG A 22 -14.44 0.63 -7.07
C ARG A 22 -13.22 -0.24 -7.37
N VAL A 23 -13.44 -1.52 -7.66
CA VAL A 23 -12.38 -2.50 -7.97
C VAL A 23 -11.54 -2.07 -9.17
N GLU A 24 -12.17 -1.51 -10.20
CA GLU A 24 -11.47 -1.06 -11.41
C GLU A 24 -10.50 0.11 -11.14
N ASP A 25 -10.87 1.01 -10.22
CA ASP A 25 -9.99 2.10 -9.81
C ASP A 25 -8.78 1.58 -9.02
N ARG A 26 -8.98 0.57 -8.17
CA ARG A 26 -7.87 -0.12 -7.45
C ARG A 26 -6.91 -0.79 -8.44
N ILE A 27 -7.44 -1.52 -9.44
CA ILE A 27 -6.63 -2.16 -10.49
C ILE A 27 -5.83 -1.09 -11.25
N ARG A 28 -6.48 -0.01 -11.67
CA ARG A 28 -5.81 1.10 -12.34
C ARG A 28 -4.69 1.72 -11.49
N ARG A 29 -4.90 1.90 -10.18
CA ARG A 29 -3.87 2.41 -9.26
C ARG A 29 -2.69 1.45 -9.14
N LEU A 30 -2.94 0.14 -9.10
CA LEU A 30 -1.87 -0.86 -9.11
C LEU A 30 -1.06 -0.84 -10.41
N ASP A 31 -1.72 -0.64 -11.56
CA ASP A 31 -1.04 -0.49 -12.85
C ASP A 31 -0.18 0.79 -12.86
N LEU A 32 -0.70 1.92 -12.39
CA LEU A 32 0.06 3.17 -12.29
C LEU A 32 1.25 3.04 -11.32
N LEU A 33 1.07 2.37 -10.18
CA LEU A 33 2.17 2.10 -9.24
C LEU A 33 3.28 1.27 -9.91
N LYS A 34 2.92 0.24 -10.66
CA LYS A 34 3.88 -0.57 -11.41
C LYS A 34 4.69 0.26 -12.39
N GLU A 35 4.02 1.12 -13.17
CA GLU A 35 4.72 2.00 -14.13
C GLU A 35 5.59 3.06 -13.43
N ALA A 36 5.16 3.58 -12.28
CA ALA A 36 5.97 4.51 -11.49
C ALA A 36 7.23 3.86 -10.92
N VAL A 37 7.13 2.60 -10.45
CA VAL A 37 8.29 1.79 -10.03
C VAL A 37 9.22 1.56 -11.21
N LYS A 38 8.68 1.16 -12.37
CA LYS A 38 9.47 0.91 -13.58
C LYS A 38 10.23 2.15 -14.06
N ALA A 39 9.58 3.31 -14.03
CA ALA A 39 10.20 4.57 -14.41
C ALA A 39 11.37 4.99 -13.50
N ARG A 40 11.41 4.49 -12.26
CA ARG A 40 12.43 4.79 -11.25
C ARG A 40 13.30 3.60 -10.87
N GLU A 41 13.23 2.49 -11.62
CA GLU A 41 13.93 1.24 -11.30
C GLU A 41 15.43 1.46 -11.07
N ARG A 42 16.07 2.25 -11.92
CA ARG A 42 17.49 2.59 -11.76
C ARG A 42 17.77 3.38 -10.46
N GLN A 43 16.90 4.32 -10.12
CA GLN A 43 17.03 5.10 -8.87
C GLN A 43 16.86 4.19 -7.64
N VAL A 44 15.95 3.22 -7.69
CA VAL A 44 15.78 2.23 -6.61
C VAL A 44 17.03 1.37 -6.45
N VAL A 45 17.61 0.87 -7.55
CA VAL A 45 18.86 0.09 -7.53
C VAL A 45 20.01 0.91 -6.92
N ASP A 46 20.18 2.17 -7.36
CA ASP A 46 21.23 3.04 -6.86
C ASP A 46 21.02 3.38 -5.38
N ALA A 47 19.79 3.62 -4.94
CA ALA A 47 19.44 3.85 -3.54
C ALA A 47 19.76 2.64 -2.66
N LEU A 48 19.36 1.42 -3.07
CA LEU A 48 19.64 0.16 -2.37
C LEU A 48 21.15 -0.12 -2.30
N ARG A 49 21.90 0.24 -3.33
CA ARG A 49 23.35 0.12 -3.33
C ARG A 49 23.99 1.08 -2.32
N ILE A 50 23.52 2.34 -2.27
CA ILE A 50 24.06 3.36 -1.36
C ILE A 50 23.73 3.04 0.09
N ASP A 51 22.47 2.70 0.39
CA ASP A 51 22.02 2.49 1.76
C ASP A 51 22.44 1.13 2.35
N LEU A 52 22.52 0.07 1.50
CA LEU A 52 22.68 -1.32 1.96
C LEU A 52 23.81 -2.10 1.26
N GLY A 53 24.50 -1.49 0.28
CA GLY A 53 25.54 -2.20 -0.48
C GLY A 53 25.03 -3.28 -1.42
N LYS A 54 23.71 -3.36 -1.68
CA LYS A 54 23.13 -4.39 -2.55
C LYS A 54 23.61 -4.24 -3.99
N SER A 55 23.98 -5.35 -4.60
CA SER A 55 24.25 -5.42 -6.04
C SER A 55 22.95 -5.21 -6.84
N GLU A 56 23.06 -4.78 -8.10
CA GLU A 56 21.90 -4.60 -9.00
C GLU A 56 21.07 -5.90 -9.09
N ARG A 57 21.73 -7.04 -9.23
CA ARG A 57 21.07 -8.34 -9.29
C ARG A 57 20.30 -8.65 -8.00
N GLU A 58 20.92 -8.41 -6.86
CA GLU A 58 20.30 -8.64 -5.56
C GLU A 58 19.11 -7.69 -5.34
N ALA A 59 19.28 -6.40 -5.61
CA ALA A 59 18.21 -5.39 -5.52
C ALA A 59 17.00 -5.78 -6.39
N TYR A 60 17.23 -6.25 -7.61
CA TYR A 60 16.16 -6.71 -8.49
C TYR A 60 15.49 -7.99 -7.96
N MET A 61 16.28 -9.03 -7.63
CA MET A 61 15.74 -10.33 -7.26
C MET A 61 15.01 -10.36 -5.92
N THR A 62 15.47 -9.55 -4.94
CA THR A 62 14.95 -9.60 -3.57
C THR A 62 13.99 -8.47 -3.24
N GLU A 63 13.91 -7.44 -4.08
CA GLU A 63 13.06 -6.28 -3.80
C GLU A 63 12.17 -5.90 -4.99
N ILE A 64 12.74 -5.44 -6.11
CA ILE A 64 11.96 -4.89 -7.21
C ILE A 64 11.09 -5.97 -7.89
N GLY A 65 11.69 -7.11 -8.22
CA GLY A 65 11.02 -8.21 -8.89
C GLY A 65 9.87 -8.79 -8.07
N ILE A 66 10.02 -8.84 -6.72
CA ILE A 66 8.96 -9.31 -5.82
C ILE A 66 7.76 -8.36 -5.87
N VAL A 67 7.97 -7.06 -5.87
CA VAL A 67 6.88 -6.07 -5.98
C VAL A 67 6.14 -6.21 -7.31
N TYR A 68 6.84 -6.43 -8.42
CA TYR A 68 6.19 -6.67 -9.72
C TYR A 68 5.34 -7.94 -9.72
N GLU A 69 5.85 -9.02 -9.14
CA GLU A 69 5.10 -10.27 -9.03
C GLU A 69 3.87 -10.13 -8.14
N GLU A 70 3.97 -9.42 -7.02
CA GLU A 70 2.85 -9.15 -6.11
C GLU A 70 1.74 -8.35 -6.82
N ILE A 71 2.10 -7.27 -7.51
CA ILE A 71 1.14 -6.50 -8.30
C ILE A 71 0.47 -7.38 -9.35
N ARG A 72 1.25 -8.18 -10.10
CA ARG A 72 0.75 -9.08 -11.14
C ARG A 72 -0.21 -10.12 -10.58
N PHE A 73 0.16 -10.72 -9.45
CA PHE A 73 -0.61 -11.77 -8.79
C PHE A 73 -1.96 -11.25 -8.31
N ILE A 74 -1.96 -10.13 -7.56
CA ILE A 74 -3.16 -9.51 -7.01
C ILE A 74 -4.07 -9.00 -8.13
N ARG A 75 -3.53 -8.25 -9.09
CA ARG A 75 -4.28 -7.70 -10.21
C ARG A 75 -5.11 -8.74 -10.97
N LYS A 76 -4.53 -9.93 -11.20
CA LYS A 76 -5.23 -11.02 -11.89
C LYS A 76 -6.41 -11.58 -11.11
N ARG A 77 -6.40 -11.47 -9.78
CA ARG A 77 -7.35 -12.14 -8.88
C ARG A 77 -8.35 -11.19 -8.23
N LEU A 78 -8.04 -9.89 -8.19
CA LEU A 78 -8.77 -8.90 -7.42
C LEU A 78 -10.26 -8.87 -7.75
N ARG A 79 -10.64 -8.91 -9.02
CA ARG A 79 -12.06 -8.98 -9.43
C ARG A 79 -12.79 -10.20 -8.88
N LYS A 80 -12.10 -11.33 -8.73
CA LYS A 80 -12.68 -12.54 -8.15
C LYS A 80 -12.78 -12.42 -6.64
N TRP A 81 -11.73 -11.94 -5.98
CA TRP A 81 -11.70 -11.81 -4.52
C TRP A 81 -12.68 -10.77 -3.98
N ALA A 82 -12.95 -9.72 -4.72
CA ALA A 82 -13.88 -8.67 -4.34
C ALA A 82 -15.37 -9.04 -4.52
N LYS A 83 -15.67 -10.21 -5.11
CA LYS A 83 -17.07 -10.64 -5.28
C LYS A 83 -17.63 -11.17 -3.98
N PRO A 84 -18.92 -10.84 -3.65
CA PRO A 84 -19.62 -11.48 -2.56
C PRO A 84 -19.64 -12.99 -2.71
N ILE A 85 -19.41 -13.72 -1.62
CA ILE A 85 -19.46 -15.18 -1.58
C ILE A 85 -20.84 -15.59 -1.03
N LYS A 86 -21.64 -16.24 -1.86
CA LYS A 86 -22.95 -16.76 -1.44
C LYS A 86 -22.76 -17.88 -0.43
N VAL A 87 -23.48 -17.81 0.68
CA VAL A 87 -23.50 -18.84 1.73
C VAL A 87 -24.89 -19.46 1.88
N LYS A 88 -24.94 -20.67 2.44
CA LYS A 88 -26.21 -21.34 2.74
C LYS A 88 -26.92 -20.61 3.88
N THR A 89 -28.20 -20.35 3.71
CA THR A 89 -29.07 -19.82 4.77
C THR A 89 -29.81 -20.99 5.49
N ALA A 90 -30.11 -20.80 6.76
CA ALA A 90 -30.89 -21.80 7.53
C ALA A 90 -32.30 -21.98 6.95
N MET A 91 -32.86 -23.16 7.11
CA MET A 91 -34.22 -23.48 6.63
C MET A 91 -35.31 -22.55 7.22
N THR A 92 -35.07 -21.97 8.40
CA THR A 92 -35.96 -21.00 9.04
C THR A 92 -36.07 -19.67 8.27
N HIS A 93 -35.18 -19.45 7.30
CA HIS A 93 -35.12 -18.21 6.45
C HIS A 93 -35.32 -18.56 4.97
N ILE A 94 -36.27 -19.46 4.66
CA ILE A 94 -36.62 -19.82 3.27
C ILE A 94 -36.95 -18.53 2.49
N GLY A 95 -36.35 -18.35 1.31
CA GLY A 95 -36.55 -17.17 0.46
C GLY A 95 -35.54 -16.05 0.68
N SER A 96 -34.63 -16.13 1.69
CA SER A 96 -33.53 -15.18 1.89
C SER A 96 -32.23 -15.68 1.30
N GLY A 97 -31.31 -14.75 1.01
CA GLY A 97 -29.94 -15.03 0.55
C GLY A 97 -28.90 -14.47 1.53
N GLY A 98 -27.91 -15.30 1.90
CA GLY A 98 -26.79 -14.89 2.74
C GLY A 98 -25.53 -14.70 1.88
N TYR A 99 -24.72 -13.70 2.22
CA TYR A 99 -23.46 -13.41 1.54
C TYR A 99 -22.40 -13.01 2.55
N ILE A 100 -21.15 -13.43 2.26
CA ILE A 100 -19.94 -12.87 2.91
C ILE A 100 -19.38 -11.81 1.98
N VAL A 101 -19.21 -10.60 2.48
CA VAL A 101 -18.63 -9.47 1.75
C VAL A 101 -17.34 -9.05 2.45
N SER A 102 -16.23 -8.98 1.70
CA SER A 102 -14.98 -8.46 2.22
C SER A 102 -15.00 -6.93 2.17
N GLU A 103 -14.73 -6.29 3.29
CA GLU A 103 -14.66 -4.83 3.41
C GLU A 103 -13.26 -4.38 3.82
N PRO A 104 -12.81 -3.18 3.37
CA PRO A 104 -11.55 -2.60 3.82
C PRO A 104 -11.61 -2.18 5.28
N TYR A 105 -10.47 -2.19 5.96
CA TYR A 105 -10.35 -1.66 7.33
C TYR A 105 -10.51 -0.14 7.40
N GLY A 106 -10.18 0.57 6.33
CA GLY A 106 -10.22 2.02 6.28
C GLY A 106 -8.84 2.61 5.99
N THR A 107 -8.27 3.33 6.95
CA THR A 107 -6.89 3.83 6.87
C THR A 107 -5.94 2.85 7.56
N VAL A 108 -4.84 2.48 6.92
CA VAL A 108 -3.85 1.55 7.45
C VAL A 108 -2.48 2.21 7.54
N LEU A 109 -1.71 1.83 8.56
CA LEU A 109 -0.32 2.22 8.73
C LEU A 109 0.60 1.08 8.29
N ILE A 110 1.59 1.38 7.46
CA ILE A 110 2.64 0.47 7.02
C ILE A 110 3.98 1.00 7.52
N VAL A 111 4.58 0.31 8.49
CA VAL A 111 5.92 0.63 8.99
C VAL A 111 6.90 -0.34 8.36
N ALA A 112 7.75 0.15 7.47
CA ALA A 112 8.71 -0.67 6.74
C ALA A 112 10.05 -0.77 7.49
N PRO A 113 10.67 -1.96 7.55
CA PRO A 113 11.99 -2.15 8.15
C PRO A 113 13.11 -1.75 7.19
N PHE A 114 14.36 -1.77 7.68
CA PHE A 114 15.53 -1.35 6.90
C PHE A 114 16.14 -2.44 6.02
N ASN A 115 15.94 -3.72 6.31
CA ASN A 115 16.66 -4.84 5.66
C ASN A 115 16.21 -5.14 4.23
N TYR A 116 14.93 -5.01 3.94
CA TYR A 116 14.31 -5.05 2.60
C TYR A 116 13.36 -3.86 2.46
N PRO A 117 13.90 -2.62 2.47
CA PRO A 117 13.11 -1.42 2.68
C PRO A 117 12.13 -1.13 1.55
N PHE A 118 12.46 -1.49 0.32
CA PHE A 118 11.62 -1.25 -0.85
C PHE A 118 10.49 -2.28 -0.93
N GLN A 119 10.83 -3.56 -0.85
CA GLN A 119 9.87 -4.65 -0.96
C GLN A 119 8.89 -4.66 0.22
N LEU A 120 9.39 -4.54 1.46
CA LEU A 120 8.54 -4.58 2.65
C LEU A 120 7.73 -3.28 2.89
N ALA A 121 8.01 -2.22 2.13
CA ALA A 121 7.16 -1.05 2.04
C ALA A 121 6.05 -1.23 1.00
N LEU A 122 6.40 -1.66 -0.22
CA LEU A 122 5.46 -1.68 -1.34
C LEU A 122 4.57 -2.93 -1.38
N SER A 123 5.03 -4.12 -0.96
CA SER A 123 4.17 -5.31 -0.98
C SER A 123 2.94 -5.17 -0.06
N PRO A 124 3.07 -4.71 1.20
CA PRO A 124 1.90 -4.41 2.02
C PRO A 124 1.03 -3.28 1.44
N LEU A 125 1.64 -2.26 0.82
CA LEU A 125 0.91 -1.17 0.17
C LEU A 125 0.06 -1.68 -1.00
N VAL A 126 0.59 -2.59 -1.82
CA VAL A 126 -0.15 -3.24 -2.91
C VAL A 126 -1.37 -3.99 -2.36
N GLY A 127 -1.20 -4.72 -1.24
CA GLY A 127 -2.29 -5.39 -0.54
C GLY A 127 -3.33 -4.41 0.01
N ALA A 128 -2.89 -3.31 0.63
CA ALA A 128 -3.76 -2.27 1.18
C ALA A 128 -4.63 -1.62 0.10
N ILE A 129 -4.03 -1.22 -1.03
CA ILE A 129 -4.73 -0.65 -2.20
C ILE A 129 -5.73 -1.65 -2.77
N ALA A 130 -5.32 -2.91 -2.93
CA ALA A 130 -6.16 -3.97 -3.46
C ALA A 130 -7.40 -4.21 -2.58
N ALA A 131 -7.23 -4.20 -1.26
CA ALA A 131 -8.33 -4.33 -0.31
C ALA A 131 -9.26 -3.11 -0.27
N GLY A 132 -8.82 -1.94 -0.77
CA GLY A 132 -9.60 -0.70 -0.80
C GLY A 132 -9.36 0.19 0.42
N ASN A 133 -8.21 0.05 1.07
CA ASN A 133 -7.79 0.93 2.15
C ASN A 133 -7.11 2.20 1.60
N THR A 134 -7.11 3.25 2.39
CA THR A 134 -6.10 4.32 2.32
C THR A 134 -4.89 3.91 3.16
N ALA A 135 -3.74 4.51 2.94
CA ALA A 135 -2.53 4.08 3.64
C ALA A 135 -1.59 5.24 4.00
N VAL A 136 -0.99 5.15 5.17
CA VAL A 136 0.21 5.91 5.53
C VAL A 136 1.40 4.96 5.49
N LEU A 137 2.39 5.28 4.66
CA LEU A 137 3.64 4.54 4.56
C LEU A 137 4.73 5.25 5.36
N LYS A 138 5.31 4.56 6.34
CA LYS A 138 6.47 5.04 7.09
C LYS A 138 7.68 4.18 6.73
N PRO A 139 8.55 4.62 5.79
CA PRO A 139 9.79 3.94 5.49
C PRO A 139 10.78 4.04 6.65
N SER A 140 11.80 3.18 6.64
CA SER A 140 12.85 3.21 7.68
C SER A 140 13.76 4.44 7.50
N GLU A 141 14.06 5.11 8.59
CA GLU A 141 15.04 6.19 8.66
C GLU A 141 16.49 5.72 8.44
N LEU A 142 16.73 4.41 8.59
CA LEU A 142 18.06 3.81 8.37
C LEU A 142 18.40 3.61 6.90
N THR A 143 17.42 3.79 6.00
CA THR A 143 17.58 3.70 4.54
C THR A 143 17.03 4.96 3.85
N PRO A 144 17.67 6.12 4.07
CA PRO A 144 17.10 7.41 3.68
C PRO A 144 17.02 7.62 2.15
N ARG A 145 17.92 7.00 1.38
CA ARG A 145 17.86 7.09 -0.09
C ARG A 145 16.68 6.29 -0.64
N VAL A 146 16.46 5.09 -0.10
CA VAL A 146 15.30 4.28 -0.47
C VAL A 146 13.99 4.96 -0.02
N ALA A 147 13.95 5.57 1.17
CA ALA A 147 12.80 6.31 1.66
C ALA A 147 12.42 7.46 0.72
N ALA A 148 13.41 8.24 0.25
CA ALA A 148 13.18 9.33 -0.71
C ALA A 148 12.59 8.84 -2.03
N VAL A 149 13.12 7.76 -2.61
CA VAL A 149 12.59 7.18 -3.86
C VAL A 149 11.19 6.61 -3.67
N LEU A 150 10.91 5.96 -2.52
CA LEU A 150 9.56 5.48 -2.18
C LEU A 150 8.57 6.63 -2.13
N ARG A 151 8.91 7.75 -1.49
CA ARG A 151 8.07 8.96 -1.45
C ARG A 151 7.78 9.48 -2.85
N GLU A 152 8.80 9.63 -3.70
CA GLU A 152 8.60 10.08 -5.09
C GLU A 152 7.69 9.15 -5.91
N ILE A 153 7.80 7.82 -5.72
CA ILE A 153 6.92 6.85 -6.37
C ILE A 153 5.47 7.02 -5.89
N VAL A 154 5.27 7.14 -4.58
CA VAL A 154 3.94 7.31 -3.99
C VAL A 154 3.28 8.61 -4.46
N GLU A 155 3.98 9.73 -4.36
CA GLU A 155 3.49 11.07 -4.76
C GLU A 155 3.17 11.16 -6.26
N ALA A 156 3.87 10.41 -7.10
CA ALA A 156 3.60 10.36 -8.55
C ALA A 156 2.27 9.65 -8.91
N VAL A 157 1.74 8.82 -8.01
CA VAL A 157 0.58 7.96 -8.30
C VAL A 157 -0.63 8.34 -7.47
N PHE A 158 -0.42 8.74 -6.21
CA PHE A 158 -1.49 8.90 -5.24
C PHE A 158 -1.56 10.33 -4.71
N PRO A 159 -2.76 10.88 -4.55
CA PRO A 159 -2.95 12.05 -3.73
C PRO A 159 -2.76 11.65 -2.24
N PRO A 160 -2.32 12.58 -1.37
CA PRO A 160 -2.03 12.27 0.04
C PRO A 160 -3.25 11.77 0.83
N GLU A 161 -4.46 12.10 0.39
CA GLU A 161 -5.72 11.56 0.94
C GLU A 161 -5.91 10.07 0.67
N TYR A 162 -5.17 9.52 -0.30
CA TYR A 162 -5.22 8.08 -0.61
C TYR A 162 -4.01 7.36 -0.03
N VAL A 163 -2.79 7.76 -0.41
CA VAL A 163 -1.55 7.22 0.14
C VAL A 163 -0.60 8.38 0.43
N ALA A 164 -0.09 8.44 1.65
CA ALA A 164 0.92 9.41 2.05
C ALA A 164 2.17 8.72 2.60
N THR A 165 3.33 9.31 2.38
CA THR A 165 4.59 8.87 2.98
C THR A 165 4.95 9.83 4.11
N VAL A 166 5.24 9.28 5.30
CA VAL A 166 5.72 10.03 6.46
C VAL A 166 7.12 9.53 6.80
N GLU A 167 8.11 10.35 6.55
CA GLU A 167 9.50 10.09 6.90
C GLU A 167 9.77 10.54 8.35
N GLY A 168 10.72 9.91 9.01
CA GLY A 168 11.15 10.25 10.35
C GLY A 168 11.55 9.03 11.19
N GLY A 169 12.11 9.29 12.35
CA GLY A 169 12.58 8.28 13.30
C GLY A 169 11.51 7.82 14.28
N VAL A 170 11.94 7.51 15.50
CA VAL A 170 11.09 6.96 16.57
C VAL A 170 9.92 7.88 16.91
N GLU A 171 10.12 9.20 16.94
CA GLU A 171 9.07 10.13 17.31
C GLU A 171 7.92 10.15 16.27
N ALA A 172 8.26 10.12 14.96
CA ALA A 172 7.25 9.99 13.91
C ALA A 172 6.49 8.66 14.01
N SER A 173 7.18 7.57 14.37
CA SER A 173 6.55 6.25 14.59
C SER A 173 5.57 6.27 15.74
N LYS A 174 5.94 6.88 16.89
CA LYS A 174 5.05 7.04 18.04
C LYS A 174 3.81 7.84 17.68
N GLU A 175 3.99 8.99 17.04
CA GLU A 175 2.89 9.86 16.62
C GLU A 175 1.92 9.13 15.68
N LEU A 176 2.43 8.31 14.75
CA LEU A 176 1.62 7.50 13.85
C LEU A 176 0.84 6.40 14.58
N LEU A 177 1.46 5.74 15.57
CA LEU A 177 0.82 4.69 16.36
C LEU A 177 -0.24 5.20 17.34
N GLU A 178 -0.20 6.48 17.72
CA GLU A 178 -1.20 7.14 18.56
C GLU A 178 -2.45 7.56 17.77
N GLN A 179 -2.42 7.47 16.44
CA GLN A 179 -3.61 7.80 15.65
C GLN A 179 -4.69 6.72 15.83
N PRO A 180 -5.96 7.11 15.96
CA PRO A 180 -7.06 6.19 16.21
C PRO A 180 -7.37 5.31 15.00
#